data_ee59c122838d5f305b0206209847f595
#
_entry.id   ee59c122838d5f305b0206209847f595
#
_cell.length_a   1.000
_cell.length_b   1.000
_cell.length_c   1.000
_cell.angle_alpha   90.00
_cell.angle_beta   90.00
_cell.angle_gamma   90.00
#
_symmetry.space_group_name_H-M   'P 1'
#
loop_
_entity.id
_entity.type
_entity.pdbx_description
1 polymer ?
#
loop_
_entity_poly.entity_id
_entity_poly.type
_entity_poly.pdbx_seq_one_letter_code
_entity_poly.pdbx_strand_id
1 'polypeptide(L)'
;MKHRRRLLLIWSLFMTVGLAGCVLTSEESDKRTAYEDADENHRDNPGEDDAGKEIIPVYLDSEQEFVYRVEAEHGAFTGNVEASSGVKGYKGTGYVQGFENDEDTCTVRIAVEQDGMYDLNFISASAGGYKENYVYVDKENIGIIAADKNKFSDSVLEHVYLTAGEHEVTVKSYWGWILLDSVEVYTAKKINPEKYNIEPVLVNKNAADNTKRLMRYLCDIYDEYFLSGQYCDTGQYGKEFVVIKKTTGKTPAVLGLDFIEYTPSRVENGSRGSQTELAIDFWESGGIVTFCWHWNAPGKYLTKEWYRGFYTDATNINLSKIMNGQDEEGYALLMKDIDAIAAELLKLQEAGVPILWRPLHEASGKWFWWGASGPEAYKELYILLYERLTNEYQLNNLIWVWNGQDKNWYPGDEYVDIIGEDIYPGERVYTSQIARYLKALDYTSGRKLTYLTENGCVFNPDLAIRDGAMWGSWCTWGGEFVAKDIGIHTLSEQYTEAEMLIKAYSHEKVLTLEDLPDITAYAMGE
;
A
#
# COMPACT_ATOMS: atom_id res chain seq x y z
N MET A 1 -20.29 -48.97 -33.43
CA MET A 1 -20.97 -48.02 -32.53
C MET A 1 -20.62 -48.38 -31.09
N LYS A 2 -19.65 -47.76 -30.52
CA LYS A 2 -19.25 -47.68 -29.10
C LYS A 2 -17.73 -47.41 -29.11
N HIS A 3 -17.35 -46.14 -29.08
CA HIS A 3 -16.08 -45.61 -28.62
C HIS A 3 -15.90 -44.18 -29.12
N ARG A 4 -16.55 -43.26 -28.46
CA ARG A 4 -16.25 -41.81 -28.46
C ARG A 4 -17.00 -41.14 -27.32
N ARG A 5 -16.54 -41.34 -26.08
CA ARG A 5 -16.91 -40.54 -24.92
C ARG A 5 -15.90 -40.83 -23.81
N ARG A 6 -14.69 -40.27 -23.90
CA ARG A 6 -13.71 -40.15 -22.80
C ARG A 6 -12.54 -39.33 -23.33
N LEU A 7 -12.74 -38.02 -23.49
CA LEU A 7 -11.63 -37.06 -23.71
C LEU A 7 -12.16 -35.60 -23.60
N LEU A 8 -12.88 -35.31 -22.51
CA LEU A 8 -13.34 -33.92 -22.23
C LEU A 8 -13.54 -33.70 -20.72
N LEU A 9 -12.64 -34.25 -19.90
CA LEU A 9 -12.72 -34.09 -18.44
C LEU A 9 -11.33 -34.00 -17.79
N ILE A 10 -10.33 -33.51 -18.51
CA ILE A 10 -8.97 -33.29 -17.96
C ILE A 10 -8.46 -31.85 -18.15
N TRP A 11 -9.24 -30.95 -18.74
CA TRP A 11 -8.85 -29.54 -18.94
C TRP A 11 -9.46 -28.52 -18.01
N SER A 12 -10.28 -28.94 -17.03
CA SER A 12 -10.90 -28.03 -16.05
C SER A 12 -10.28 -28.08 -14.65
N LEU A 13 -9.14 -28.77 -14.46
CA LEU A 13 -8.49 -28.90 -13.15
C LEU A 13 -7.10 -28.22 -13.06
N PHE A 14 -6.69 -27.48 -14.08
CA PHE A 14 -5.40 -26.80 -14.09
C PHE A 14 -5.47 -25.26 -14.10
N MET A 15 -6.67 -24.66 -14.02
CA MET A 15 -6.83 -23.19 -13.99
C MET A 15 -7.25 -22.60 -12.62
N THR A 16 -7.28 -23.39 -11.55
CA THR A 16 -7.68 -22.89 -10.21
C THR A 16 -6.54 -22.76 -9.21
N VAL A 17 -5.28 -22.77 -9.65
CA VAL A 17 -4.13 -22.72 -8.74
C VAL A 17 -3.31 -21.42 -8.87
N GLY A 18 -3.75 -20.48 -9.69
CA GLY A 18 -3.04 -19.20 -9.91
C GLY A 18 -3.53 -18.00 -9.08
N LEU A 19 -4.51 -18.18 -8.18
CA LEU A 19 -5.19 -17.06 -7.51
C LEU A 19 -5.29 -17.24 -6.00
N ALA A 20 -4.19 -17.55 -5.32
CA ALA A 20 -4.10 -17.38 -3.88
C ALA A 20 -3.20 -16.16 -3.57
N GLY A 21 -3.52 -15.02 -4.15
CA GLY A 21 -3.06 -13.74 -3.68
C GLY A 21 -4.01 -13.26 -2.60
N CYS A 22 -3.56 -13.19 -1.36
CA CYS A 22 -4.16 -12.52 -0.20
C CYS A 22 -5.70 -12.55 -0.10
N VAL A 23 -6.30 -13.72 0.00
CA VAL A 23 -7.63 -13.86 0.58
C VAL A 23 -7.43 -14.20 2.04
N LEU A 24 -7.51 -13.22 2.92
CA LEU A 24 -7.83 -13.46 4.32
C LEU A 24 -9.27 -13.95 4.36
N THR A 25 -9.48 -15.27 4.38
CA THR A 25 -10.78 -15.81 4.73
C THR A 25 -11.09 -15.48 6.18
N SER A 26 -12.37 -15.31 6.52
CA SER A 26 -12.85 -14.97 7.87
C SER A 26 -12.45 -15.96 8.98
N GLU A 27 -11.72 -17.03 8.65
CA GLU A 27 -11.16 -18.00 9.59
C GLU A 27 -9.67 -17.79 9.87
N GLU A 28 -8.95 -16.94 9.11
CA GLU A 28 -7.55 -16.60 9.37
C GLU A 28 -7.35 -15.30 10.15
N SER A 29 -8.42 -14.54 10.43
CA SER A 29 -8.37 -13.35 11.29
C SER A 29 -8.01 -13.65 12.75
N ASP A 30 -8.16 -14.91 13.19
CA ASP A 30 -7.82 -15.35 14.55
C ASP A 30 -6.32 -15.67 14.77
N LYS A 31 -5.46 -15.47 13.77
CA LYS A 31 -4.01 -15.73 13.88
C LYS A 31 -3.11 -14.51 13.73
N ARG A 32 -3.61 -13.33 14.02
CA ARG A 32 -2.73 -12.20 14.35
C ARG A 32 -2.34 -12.28 15.83
N THR A 33 -1.61 -13.33 16.19
CA THR A 33 -0.98 -13.43 17.50
C THR A 33 0.41 -12.85 17.45
N ALA A 34 0.63 -11.94 18.40
CA ALA A 34 1.92 -11.60 19.01
C ALA A 34 2.89 -10.78 18.17
N TYR A 35 2.75 -9.47 18.23
CA TYR A 35 3.92 -8.64 18.43
C TYR A 35 4.20 -8.62 19.94
N GLU A 36 4.97 -9.59 20.43
CA GLU A 36 5.61 -9.52 21.73
C GLU A 36 7.07 -9.09 21.54
N ASP A 37 7.38 -7.98 22.20
CA ASP A 37 8.64 -7.56 22.76
C ASP A 37 9.95 -7.96 22.06
N ALA A 38 10.51 -7.00 21.35
CA ALA A 38 11.95 -6.81 21.30
C ALA A 38 12.21 -5.32 20.99
N ASP A 39 12.30 -4.47 22.02
CA ASP A 39 13.45 -3.58 22.14
C ASP A 39 13.39 -2.73 23.40
N GLU A 40 14.04 -3.18 24.43
CA GLU A 40 14.75 -2.30 25.36
C GLU A 40 16.25 -2.57 25.21
N ASN A 41 16.98 -1.53 24.87
CA ASN A 41 18.42 -1.34 24.84
C ASN A 41 19.14 -1.44 23.48
N HIS A 42 19.20 -0.30 22.82
CA HIS A 42 20.49 0.22 22.37
C HIS A 42 20.36 1.74 22.15
N ARG A 43 20.78 2.49 23.18
CA ARG A 43 21.17 3.90 23.01
C ARG A 43 22.62 3.88 22.53
N ASP A 44 22.85 3.97 21.26
CA ASP A 44 24.12 4.46 20.75
C ASP A 44 23.99 5.96 20.44
N ASN A 45 24.83 6.72 21.10
CA ASN A 45 24.97 8.15 20.93
C ASN A 45 25.36 8.48 19.48
N PRO A 46 24.59 9.28 18.75
CA PRO A 46 25.13 9.96 17.59
C PRO A 46 26.03 11.10 18.05
N GLY A 47 27.19 11.22 17.43
CA GLY A 47 28.16 12.25 17.74
C GLY A 47 27.56 13.66 17.75
N GLU A 48 28.03 14.46 18.71
CA GLU A 48 27.78 15.88 18.82
C GLU A 48 28.27 16.57 17.54
N ASP A 49 27.38 16.94 16.61
CA ASP A 49 27.58 18.07 15.67
C ASP A 49 26.31 18.48 14.87
N ASP A 50 25.09 18.09 15.29
CA ASP A 50 23.85 18.62 14.69
C ASP A 50 22.75 18.93 15.75
N ALA A 51 23.18 19.45 16.90
CA ALA A 51 22.28 19.92 17.94
C ALA A 51 21.70 21.29 17.54
N GLY A 52 20.48 21.32 16.96
CA GLY A 52 19.71 22.54 16.88
C GLY A 52 18.85 22.82 15.65
N LYS A 53 18.70 21.91 14.73
CA LYS A 53 17.64 22.03 13.72
C LYS A 53 16.50 21.11 14.10
N GLU A 54 15.39 21.72 14.55
CA GLU A 54 14.09 21.07 14.63
C GLU A 54 13.81 20.51 13.21
N ILE A 55 13.82 19.19 13.06
CA ILE A 55 13.47 18.53 11.79
C ILE A 55 11.97 18.66 11.66
N ILE A 56 11.50 19.77 11.11
CA ILE A 56 10.11 19.95 10.72
C ILE A 56 9.86 18.93 9.60
N PRO A 57 8.88 18.05 9.73
CA PRO A 57 8.50 17.14 8.64
C PRO A 57 8.24 17.98 7.39
N VAL A 58 9.00 17.76 6.33
CA VAL A 58 9.02 18.59 5.10
C VAL A 58 7.66 18.62 4.40
N TYR A 59 6.73 17.72 4.78
CA TYR A 59 5.44 17.55 4.15
C TYR A 59 4.25 18.21 4.86
N LEU A 60 4.41 18.67 6.12
CA LEU A 60 3.34 19.33 6.87
C LEU A 60 3.77 20.71 7.35
N ASP A 61 2.86 21.69 7.30
CA ASP A 61 3.03 22.95 7.99
C ASP A 61 2.98 22.74 9.50
N SER A 62 3.82 23.46 10.25
CA SER A 62 4.02 23.25 11.69
C SER A 62 2.90 23.75 12.59
N GLU A 63 1.95 24.54 12.06
CA GLU A 63 0.89 25.17 12.86
C GLU A 63 -0.31 24.24 13.00
N GLN A 64 -0.64 23.92 14.24
CA GLN A 64 -1.81 23.17 14.64
C GLN A 64 -2.47 23.88 15.81
N GLU A 65 -3.75 24.17 15.71
CA GLU A 65 -4.50 24.88 16.76
C GLU A 65 -5.42 23.93 17.51
N PHE A 66 -5.41 24.03 18.84
CA PHE A 66 -6.40 23.38 19.68
C PHE A 66 -7.78 24.03 19.46
N VAL A 67 -8.78 23.22 19.17
CA VAL A 67 -10.14 23.68 18.87
C VAL A 67 -11.08 23.39 20.05
N TYR A 68 -11.09 22.12 20.51
CA TYR A 68 -12.10 21.68 21.46
C TYR A 68 -11.64 20.44 22.24
N ARG A 69 -12.22 20.26 23.44
CA ARG A 69 -12.07 19.04 24.23
C ARG A 69 -13.41 18.62 24.80
N VAL A 70 -13.72 17.35 24.76
CA VAL A 70 -14.88 16.74 25.42
C VAL A 70 -14.44 15.59 26.29
N GLU A 71 -14.95 15.56 27.55
CA GLU A 71 -14.72 14.46 28.48
C GLU A 71 -15.62 13.28 28.12
N ALA A 72 -15.05 12.08 28.09
CA ALA A 72 -15.76 10.88 27.66
C ALA A 72 -16.91 10.53 28.61
N GLU A 73 -16.75 10.77 29.92
CA GLU A 73 -17.79 10.50 30.93
C GLU A 73 -19.04 11.38 30.79
N HIS A 74 -18.99 12.41 29.94
CA HIS A 74 -20.17 13.23 29.60
C HIS A 74 -20.91 12.72 28.36
N GLY A 75 -20.43 11.62 27.75
CA GLY A 75 -21.01 11.01 26.57
C GLY A 75 -22.25 10.17 26.81
N ALA A 76 -22.79 9.64 25.75
CA ALA A 76 -23.84 8.61 25.76
C ALA A 76 -23.23 7.23 25.65
N PHE A 77 -23.69 6.29 26.47
CA PHE A 77 -23.12 4.94 26.55
C PHE A 77 -24.12 3.88 26.13
N THR A 78 -23.60 2.78 25.56
CA THR A 78 -24.37 1.54 25.33
C THR A 78 -23.64 0.35 25.92
N GLY A 79 -24.36 -0.74 26.11
CA GLY A 79 -23.82 -2.00 26.65
C GLY A 79 -23.33 -1.89 28.09
N ASN A 80 -22.11 -2.35 28.35
CA ASN A 80 -21.49 -2.35 29.67
C ASN A 80 -20.68 -1.08 29.97
N VAL A 81 -20.68 -0.13 29.07
CA VAL A 81 -19.88 1.10 29.21
C VAL A 81 -20.42 1.98 30.34
N GLU A 82 -19.53 2.41 31.22
CA GLU A 82 -19.86 3.23 32.41
C GLU A 82 -18.76 4.24 32.72
N ALA A 83 -19.11 5.33 33.41
CA ALA A 83 -18.16 6.30 33.95
C ALA A 83 -17.46 5.75 35.19
N SER A 84 -16.18 6.03 35.36
CA SER A 84 -15.34 5.58 36.47
C SER A 84 -14.28 6.62 36.85
N SER A 85 -13.67 6.47 38.02
CA SER A 85 -12.57 7.32 38.51
C SER A 85 -11.53 6.52 39.32
N GLY A 86 -11.56 5.18 39.23
CA GLY A 86 -10.73 4.30 40.06
C GLY A 86 -9.26 4.26 39.67
N VAL A 87 -8.92 4.52 38.42
CA VAL A 87 -7.53 4.54 37.88
C VAL A 87 -7.05 5.98 37.80
N LYS A 88 -5.85 6.27 38.31
CA LYS A 88 -5.27 7.63 38.31
C LYS A 88 -4.66 7.97 36.95
N GLY A 89 -4.61 9.28 36.64
CA GLY A 89 -3.91 9.80 35.47
C GLY A 89 -4.82 10.41 34.38
N TYR A 90 -6.14 10.25 34.55
CA TYR A 90 -7.12 10.98 33.73
C TYR A 90 -7.13 12.46 34.08
N LYS A 91 -7.68 13.28 33.18
CA LYS A 91 -7.98 14.69 33.39
C LYS A 91 -9.49 14.83 33.65
N GLY A 92 -9.93 15.98 34.20
CA GLY A 92 -11.35 16.19 34.48
C GLY A 92 -11.88 15.44 35.69
N THR A 93 -13.07 14.85 35.59
CA THR A 93 -13.81 14.22 36.69
C THR A 93 -13.80 12.70 36.68
N GLY A 94 -13.39 12.09 35.57
CA GLY A 94 -13.38 10.64 35.43
C GLY A 94 -12.88 10.18 34.07
N TYR A 95 -13.21 8.97 33.72
CA TYR A 95 -13.00 8.33 32.43
C TYR A 95 -14.12 7.31 32.20
N VAL A 96 -14.19 6.73 31.01
CA VAL A 96 -15.17 5.71 30.65
C VAL A 96 -14.48 4.35 30.51
N GLN A 97 -15.10 3.28 31.02
CA GLN A 97 -14.65 1.90 30.96
C GLN A 97 -15.78 0.95 30.56
N GLY A 98 -15.52 -0.36 30.44
CA GLY A 98 -16.53 -1.38 30.18
C GLY A 98 -16.70 -1.74 28.70
N PHE A 99 -15.71 -1.46 27.87
CA PHE A 99 -15.68 -1.90 26.47
C PHE A 99 -15.28 -3.39 26.42
N GLU A 100 -16.24 -4.30 26.40
CA GLU A 100 -16.04 -5.75 26.49
C GLU A 100 -16.71 -6.53 25.35
N ASN A 101 -17.80 -6.01 24.78
CA ASN A 101 -18.61 -6.65 23.73
C ASN A 101 -18.84 -5.71 22.55
N ASP A 102 -19.25 -6.25 21.43
CA ASP A 102 -19.46 -5.50 20.16
C ASP A 102 -20.51 -4.37 20.26
N GLU A 103 -21.46 -4.46 21.21
CA GLU A 103 -22.47 -3.41 21.46
C GLU A 103 -21.99 -2.28 22.35
N ASP A 104 -20.80 -2.42 22.97
CA ASP A 104 -20.29 -1.44 23.94
C ASP A 104 -19.73 -0.22 23.21
N THR A 105 -20.34 0.94 23.44
CA THR A 105 -19.93 2.20 22.82
C THR A 105 -19.95 3.37 23.78
N CYS A 106 -19.09 4.34 23.53
CA CYS A 106 -19.16 5.69 24.08
C CYS A 106 -19.25 6.70 22.93
N THR A 107 -20.31 7.52 22.92
CA THR A 107 -20.52 8.57 21.92
C THR A 107 -20.45 9.93 22.58
N VAL A 108 -19.54 10.76 22.11
CA VAL A 108 -19.42 12.17 22.49
C VAL A 108 -19.81 13.07 21.32
N ARG A 109 -20.20 14.32 21.61
CA ARG A 109 -20.47 15.34 20.59
C ARG A 109 -19.37 16.36 20.58
N ILE A 110 -18.87 16.64 19.40
CA ILE A 110 -17.91 17.70 19.11
C ILE A 110 -18.57 18.72 18.17
N ALA A 111 -18.06 19.95 18.15
CA ALA A 111 -18.51 20.97 17.21
C ALA A 111 -17.31 21.71 16.63
N VAL A 112 -17.34 21.95 15.32
CA VAL A 112 -16.34 22.76 14.61
C VAL A 112 -17.03 23.93 13.90
N GLU A 113 -16.32 25.05 13.78
CA GLU A 113 -16.90 26.28 13.21
C GLU A 113 -16.81 26.32 11.68
N GLN A 114 -15.89 25.55 11.08
CA GLN A 114 -15.61 25.57 9.65
C GLN A 114 -15.43 24.16 9.10
N ASP A 115 -15.77 23.99 7.84
CA ASP A 115 -15.41 22.78 7.09
C ASP A 115 -13.89 22.66 7.00
N GLY A 116 -13.35 21.48 7.25
CA GLY A 116 -11.90 21.29 7.17
C GLY A 116 -11.41 19.96 7.67
N MET A 117 -10.09 19.80 7.64
CA MET A 117 -9.40 18.66 8.22
C MET A 117 -9.06 18.93 9.68
N TYR A 118 -9.33 17.93 10.52
CA TYR A 118 -9.11 17.98 11.96
C TYR A 118 -8.38 16.70 12.40
N ASP A 119 -7.52 16.84 13.41
CA ASP A 119 -6.92 15.70 14.09
C ASP A 119 -7.73 15.44 15.36
N LEU A 120 -8.19 14.22 15.52
CA LEU A 120 -8.93 13.76 16.70
C LEU A 120 -7.99 12.99 17.60
N ASN A 121 -7.61 13.56 18.74
CA ASN A 121 -6.75 12.94 19.73
C ASN A 121 -7.57 12.31 20.85
N PHE A 122 -7.46 11.00 21.00
CA PHE A 122 -8.13 10.22 22.04
C PHE A 122 -7.18 9.97 23.19
N ILE A 123 -7.46 10.55 24.34
CA ILE A 123 -6.68 10.29 25.55
C ILE A 123 -7.21 9.00 26.18
N SER A 124 -6.42 7.95 26.16
CA SER A 124 -6.87 6.63 26.57
C SER A 124 -5.76 5.81 27.25
N ALA A 125 -6.18 4.80 28.01
CA ALA A 125 -5.32 3.81 28.63
C ALA A 125 -5.95 2.42 28.45
N SER A 126 -5.20 1.36 28.74
CA SER A 126 -5.76 0.01 28.77
C SER A 126 -5.49 -0.69 30.10
N ALA A 127 -6.43 -1.52 30.54
CA ALA A 127 -6.30 -2.26 31.78
C ALA A 127 -5.48 -3.56 31.68
N GLY A 128 -5.03 -3.95 30.48
CA GLY A 128 -4.45 -5.28 30.29
C GLY A 128 -3.53 -5.44 29.08
N GLY A 129 -2.67 -4.48 28.78
CA GLY A 129 -1.78 -4.50 27.61
C GLY A 129 -2.37 -3.79 26.41
N TYR A 130 -1.73 -3.89 25.26
CA TYR A 130 -2.16 -3.23 24.02
C TYR A 130 -3.58 -3.62 23.62
N LYS A 131 -4.41 -2.62 23.31
CA LYS A 131 -5.82 -2.76 22.89
C LYS A 131 -6.13 -1.81 21.75
N GLU A 132 -7.03 -2.22 20.86
CA GLU A 132 -7.54 -1.45 19.74
C GLU A 132 -9.07 -1.34 19.81
N ASN A 133 -9.62 -0.18 19.42
CA ASN A 133 -11.05 0.03 19.38
C ASN A 133 -11.42 0.90 18.16
N TYR A 134 -12.56 0.63 17.53
CA TYR A 134 -13.03 1.38 16.37
C TYR A 134 -13.50 2.79 16.74
N VAL A 135 -13.29 3.72 15.83
CA VAL A 135 -13.83 5.07 15.91
C VAL A 135 -14.74 5.36 14.72
N TYR A 136 -15.89 5.94 15.04
CA TYR A 136 -16.85 6.39 14.04
C TYR A 136 -17.11 7.89 14.22
N VAL A 137 -17.23 8.61 13.11
CA VAL A 137 -17.78 9.98 13.08
C VAL A 137 -19.06 9.93 12.25
N ASP A 138 -20.17 10.39 12.81
CA ASP A 138 -21.49 10.38 12.17
C ASP A 138 -21.88 9.02 11.58
N LYS A 139 -21.50 7.94 12.28
CA LYS A 139 -21.68 6.53 11.91
C LYS A 139 -20.74 5.99 10.83
N GLU A 140 -19.87 6.80 10.28
CA GLU A 140 -18.85 6.38 9.34
C GLU A 140 -17.58 5.94 10.10
N ASN A 141 -17.07 4.74 9.81
CA ASN A 141 -15.84 4.25 10.43
C ASN A 141 -14.65 5.04 9.87
N ILE A 142 -13.95 5.75 10.74
CA ILE A 142 -12.81 6.60 10.37
C ILE A 142 -11.46 5.99 10.78
N GLY A 143 -11.47 4.89 11.52
CA GLY A 143 -10.23 4.23 11.91
C GLY A 143 -10.29 3.52 13.26
N ILE A 144 -9.11 3.27 13.80
CA ILE A 144 -8.88 2.54 15.06
C ILE A 144 -7.97 3.39 15.95
N ILE A 145 -8.33 3.48 17.23
CA ILE A 145 -7.45 4.01 18.27
C ILE A 145 -6.80 2.87 19.03
N ALA A 146 -5.54 3.08 19.44
CA ALA A 146 -4.78 2.12 20.24
C ALA A 146 -4.52 2.68 21.64
N ALA A 147 -4.57 1.83 22.63
CA ALA A 147 -4.19 2.15 24.01
C ALA A 147 -3.21 1.12 24.55
N ASP A 148 -2.17 1.59 25.22
CA ASP A 148 -1.18 0.75 25.89
C ASP A 148 -1.33 0.84 27.43
N LYS A 149 -0.55 0.02 28.15
CA LYS A 149 -0.66 -0.31 29.59
C LYS A 149 -0.90 0.89 30.52
N ASN A 150 -1.99 0.82 31.29
CA ASN A 150 -2.18 1.54 32.59
C ASN A 150 -1.76 3.02 32.66
N LYS A 151 -1.53 3.68 31.53
CA LYS A 151 -1.15 5.08 31.44
C LYS A 151 -1.96 5.74 30.36
N PHE A 152 -2.71 6.78 30.72
CA PHE A 152 -3.38 7.61 29.72
C PHE A 152 -2.36 8.27 28.81
N SER A 153 -2.53 8.07 27.53
CA SER A 153 -1.66 8.54 26.45
C SER A 153 -2.50 8.92 25.22
N ASP A 154 -1.88 9.63 24.32
CA ASP A 154 -2.47 10.09 23.08
C ASP A 154 -2.60 8.96 22.06
N SER A 155 -3.72 8.93 21.34
CA SER A 155 -3.94 8.13 20.13
C SER A 155 -4.67 9.00 19.12
N VAL A 156 -3.97 9.44 18.07
CA VAL A 156 -4.46 10.44 17.13
C VAL A 156 -4.96 9.78 15.86
N LEU A 157 -6.18 10.16 15.44
CA LEU A 157 -6.65 9.97 14.08
C LEU A 157 -6.45 11.28 13.32
N GLU A 158 -5.49 11.28 12.42
CA GLU A 158 -5.07 12.47 11.69
C GLU A 158 -5.96 12.72 10.46
N HIS A 159 -6.17 13.99 10.11
CA HIS A 159 -6.83 14.43 8.88
C HIS A 159 -8.24 13.88 8.69
N VAL A 160 -9.05 13.92 9.74
CA VAL A 160 -10.49 13.61 9.68
C VAL A 160 -11.23 14.83 9.13
N TYR A 161 -11.94 14.68 8.01
CA TYR A 161 -12.76 15.77 7.47
C TYR A 161 -14.04 15.95 8.28
N LEU A 162 -14.28 17.16 8.76
CA LEU A 162 -15.51 17.56 9.45
C LEU A 162 -16.12 18.78 8.74
N THR A 163 -17.44 18.77 8.59
CA THR A 163 -18.17 19.95 8.15
C THR A 163 -18.42 20.90 9.33
N ALA A 164 -18.71 22.18 9.06
CA ALA A 164 -19.11 23.09 10.12
C ALA A 164 -20.39 22.59 10.81
N GLY A 165 -20.38 22.50 12.14
CA GLY A 165 -21.50 22.01 12.92
C GLY A 165 -21.13 20.99 13.98
N GLU A 166 -22.16 20.29 14.49
CA GLU A 166 -22.01 19.22 15.49
C GLU A 166 -21.81 17.87 14.80
N HIS A 167 -20.91 17.06 15.37
CA HIS A 167 -20.62 15.69 14.94
C HIS A 167 -20.69 14.73 16.12
N GLU A 168 -21.13 13.51 15.88
CA GLU A 168 -21.12 12.42 16.85
C GLU A 168 -19.85 11.58 16.65
N VAL A 169 -18.97 11.57 17.65
CA VAL A 169 -17.76 10.73 17.69
C VAL A 169 -18.02 9.55 18.60
N THR A 170 -18.01 8.35 18.04
CA THR A 170 -18.31 7.10 18.77
C THR A 170 -17.07 6.22 18.81
N VAL A 171 -16.60 5.89 20.01
CA VAL A 171 -15.64 4.80 20.24
C VAL A 171 -16.43 3.52 20.49
N LYS A 172 -16.14 2.48 19.73
CA LYS A 172 -16.80 1.17 19.80
C LYS A 172 -15.79 0.08 20.11
N SER A 173 -16.18 -0.83 21.01
CA SER A 173 -15.36 -1.99 21.36
C SER A 173 -14.96 -2.83 20.13
N TYR A 174 -13.67 -3.22 20.10
CA TYR A 174 -13.09 -4.19 19.15
C TYR A 174 -12.25 -5.21 19.94
N TRP A 175 -11.05 -4.85 20.37
CA TRP A 175 -10.32 -5.61 21.39
C TRP A 175 -10.71 -5.23 22.80
N GLY A 176 -11.57 -4.23 22.96
CA GLY A 176 -12.16 -3.78 24.20
C GLY A 176 -11.15 -3.30 25.25
N TRP A 177 -11.59 -3.31 26.50
CA TRP A 177 -10.75 -3.11 27.72
C TRP A 177 -9.97 -1.78 27.73
N ILE A 178 -10.48 -0.78 27.00
CA ILE A 178 -9.96 0.58 26.98
C ILE A 178 -10.54 1.39 28.14
N LEU A 179 -9.77 2.34 28.64
CA LEU A 179 -10.19 3.42 29.54
C LEU A 179 -10.10 4.71 28.74
N LEU A 180 -11.22 5.30 28.38
CA LEU A 180 -11.28 6.50 27.54
C LEU A 180 -11.51 7.73 28.42
N ASP A 181 -10.56 8.68 28.44
CA ASP A 181 -10.63 9.91 29.23
C ASP A 181 -11.34 11.03 28.44
N SER A 182 -10.86 11.33 27.25
CA SER A 182 -11.38 12.47 26.48
C SER A 182 -11.08 12.35 24.99
N VAL A 183 -11.78 13.18 24.23
CA VAL A 183 -11.48 13.46 22.82
C VAL A 183 -11.09 14.92 22.69
N GLU A 184 -9.91 15.20 22.17
CA GLU A 184 -9.43 16.54 21.86
C GLU A 184 -9.43 16.74 20.34
N VAL A 185 -9.87 17.89 19.88
CA VAL A 185 -9.95 18.27 18.47
C VAL A 185 -8.93 19.36 18.19
N TYR A 186 -8.12 19.16 17.18
CA TYR A 186 -7.16 20.12 16.68
C TYR A 186 -7.41 20.39 15.19
N THR A 187 -7.06 21.57 14.70
CA THR A 187 -6.97 21.75 13.24
C THR A 187 -5.86 20.83 12.72
N ALA A 188 -6.09 20.13 11.61
CA ALA A 188 -5.04 19.32 11.02
C ALA A 188 -3.93 20.20 10.44
N LYS A 189 -2.69 19.69 10.50
CA LYS A 189 -1.58 20.31 9.80
C LYS A 189 -1.81 20.24 8.29
N LYS A 190 -1.53 21.33 7.58
CA LYS A 190 -1.70 21.37 6.13
C LYS A 190 -0.53 20.67 5.44
N ILE A 191 -0.81 19.96 4.36
CA ILE A 191 0.25 19.45 3.50
C ILE A 191 0.94 20.64 2.84
N ASN A 192 2.29 20.69 2.96
CA ASN A 192 3.08 21.72 2.30
C ASN A 192 2.97 21.54 0.77
N PRO A 193 2.43 22.53 0.00
CA PRO A 193 2.29 22.43 -1.45
C PRO A 193 3.61 22.13 -2.19
N GLU A 194 4.75 22.56 -1.64
CA GLU A 194 6.06 22.24 -2.20
C GLU A 194 6.34 20.73 -2.26
N LYS A 195 5.59 19.93 -1.50
CA LYS A 195 5.72 18.47 -1.53
C LYS A 195 5.31 17.87 -2.88
N TYR A 196 4.43 18.53 -3.60
CA TYR A 196 3.97 18.09 -4.93
C TYR A 196 4.90 18.56 -6.06
N ASN A 197 5.76 19.52 -5.81
CA ASN A 197 6.72 20.02 -6.80
C ASN A 197 7.89 19.05 -6.93
N ILE A 198 7.78 18.06 -7.79
CA ILE A 198 8.75 16.98 -7.99
C ILE A 198 9.59 17.28 -9.22
N GLU A 199 10.90 17.28 -9.05
CA GLU A 199 11.84 17.38 -10.17
C GLU A 199 11.88 16.04 -10.94
N PRO A 200 11.79 16.02 -12.27
CA PRO A 200 11.77 14.80 -13.09
C PRO A 200 13.18 14.19 -13.22
N VAL A 201 13.84 13.94 -12.09
CA VAL A 201 15.22 13.45 -12.02
C VAL A 201 15.21 12.00 -11.52
N LEU A 202 15.60 11.08 -12.40
CA LEU A 202 15.73 9.67 -12.08
C LEU A 202 17.01 9.37 -11.30
N VAL A 203 16.93 8.37 -10.40
CA VAL A 203 18.12 7.86 -9.68
C VAL A 203 19.12 7.24 -10.65
N ASN A 204 18.65 6.55 -11.70
CA ASN A 204 19.51 6.13 -12.82
C ASN A 204 19.85 7.32 -13.74
N LYS A 205 21.07 7.84 -13.64
CA LYS A 205 21.52 8.97 -14.47
C LYS A 205 21.67 8.61 -15.96
N ASN A 206 21.74 7.33 -16.28
CA ASN A 206 21.86 6.82 -17.65
C ASN A 206 20.50 6.40 -18.23
N ALA A 207 19.38 6.72 -17.56
CA ALA A 207 18.05 6.33 -18.01
C ALA A 207 17.82 6.66 -19.50
N ALA A 208 17.12 5.77 -20.20
CA ALA A 208 16.77 5.92 -21.60
C ALA A 208 15.79 7.09 -21.83
N ASP A 209 15.74 7.62 -23.05
CA ASP A 209 14.92 8.79 -23.34
C ASP A 209 13.43 8.57 -23.05
N ASN A 210 12.86 7.40 -23.42
CA ASN A 210 11.46 7.10 -23.10
C ASN A 210 11.23 7.06 -21.58
N THR A 211 12.20 6.57 -20.81
CA THR A 211 12.12 6.52 -19.32
C THR A 211 12.13 7.93 -18.72
N LYS A 212 12.99 8.81 -19.23
CA LYS A 212 13.02 10.22 -18.84
C LYS A 212 11.73 10.96 -19.23
N ARG A 213 11.21 10.69 -20.43
CA ARG A 213 9.94 11.28 -20.91
C ARG A 213 8.77 10.83 -20.05
N LEU A 214 8.70 9.54 -19.72
CA LEU A 214 7.67 9.03 -18.81
C LEU A 214 7.78 9.69 -17.45
N MET A 215 8.97 9.72 -16.83
CA MET A 215 9.16 10.38 -15.52
C MET A 215 8.77 11.86 -15.58
N ARG A 216 9.13 12.58 -16.65
CA ARG A 216 8.70 13.97 -16.83
C ARG A 216 7.18 14.09 -16.88
N TYR A 217 6.51 13.26 -17.67
CA TYR A 217 5.05 13.25 -17.77
C TYR A 217 4.41 12.99 -16.40
N LEU A 218 4.91 11.99 -15.65
CA LEU A 218 4.40 11.66 -14.33
C LEU A 218 4.54 12.81 -13.32
N CYS A 219 5.65 13.56 -13.39
CA CYS A 219 5.84 14.76 -12.56
C CYS A 219 4.93 15.92 -12.99
N ASP A 220 4.73 16.11 -14.30
CA ASP A 220 3.91 17.21 -14.82
C ASP A 220 2.42 17.07 -14.50
N ILE A 221 1.93 15.82 -14.30
CA ILE A 221 0.52 15.57 -13.95
C ILE A 221 0.29 15.35 -12.46
N TYR A 222 1.38 15.26 -11.66
CA TYR A 222 1.26 15.01 -10.23
C TYR A 222 0.58 16.19 -9.53
N ASP A 223 -0.23 15.92 -8.50
CA ASP A 223 -1.12 16.83 -7.79
C ASP A 223 -2.33 17.38 -8.58
N GLU A 224 -2.37 17.14 -9.90
CA GLU A 224 -3.50 17.55 -10.72
C GLU A 224 -4.39 16.38 -11.17
N TYR A 225 -3.79 15.22 -11.44
CA TYR A 225 -4.47 14.06 -12.00
C TYR A 225 -4.08 12.76 -11.31
N PHE A 226 -4.99 11.78 -11.39
CA PHE A 226 -4.76 10.39 -11.00
C PHE A 226 -4.66 9.52 -12.25
N LEU A 227 -3.67 8.65 -12.33
CA LEU A 227 -3.62 7.61 -13.36
C LEU A 227 -4.43 6.39 -12.90
N SER A 228 -5.38 5.95 -13.70
CA SER A 228 -6.12 4.71 -13.45
C SER A 228 -5.27 3.50 -13.79
N GLY A 229 -5.23 2.49 -12.93
CA GLY A 229 -4.44 1.29 -13.15
C GLY A 229 -5.15 0.01 -12.72
N GLN A 230 -4.71 -1.10 -13.33
CA GLN A 230 -5.27 -2.41 -13.09
C GLN A 230 -4.21 -3.51 -13.28
N TYR A 231 -4.06 -4.39 -12.28
CA TYR A 231 -3.31 -5.64 -12.44
C TYR A 231 -4.11 -6.64 -13.26
N CYS A 232 -3.49 -7.22 -14.28
CA CYS A 232 -4.10 -8.24 -15.11
C CYS A 232 -3.04 -9.15 -15.75
N ASP A 233 -2.88 -10.37 -15.26
CA ASP A 233 -1.85 -11.33 -15.70
C ASP A 233 -1.95 -11.72 -17.19
N THR A 234 -3.12 -11.49 -17.80
CA THR A 234 -3.38 -11.75 -19.23
C THR A 234 -3.41 -10.48 -20.07
N GLY A 235 -2.89 -9.36 -19.52
CA GLY A 235 -2.74 -8.09 -20.20
C GLY A 235 -4.05 -7.36 -20.48
N GLN A 236 -4.00 -6.39 -21.38
CA GLN A 236 -5.12 -5.51 -21.71
C GLN A 236 -6.36 -6.23 -22.30
N TYR A 237 -6.22 -7.48 -22.71
CA TYR A 237 -7.34 -8.30 -23.22
C TYR A 237 -7.90 -9.25 -22.14
N GLY A 238 -7.34 -9.22 -20.95
CA GLY A 238 -7.76 -10.04 -19.84
C GLY A 238 -9.09 -9.60 -19.22
N LYS A 239 -9.62 -10.46 -18.36
CA LYS A 239 -10.98 -10.30 -17.80
C LYS A 239 -11.18 -8.99 -17.06
N GLU A 240 -10.17 -8.51 -16.32
CA GLU A 240 -10.22 -7.28 -15.53
C GLU A 240 -10.40 -6.06 -16.43
N PHE A 241 -9.55 -5.90 -17.45
CA PHE A 241 -9.66 -4.82 -18.43
C PHE A 241 -10.98 -4.86 -19.21
N VAL A 242 -11.40 -6.05 -19.64
CA VAL A 242 -12.69 -6.24 -20.36
C VAL A 242 -13.87 -5.82 -19.49
N VAL A 243 -13.87 -6.19 -18.20
CA VAL A 243 -14.94 -5.83 -17.26
C VAL A 243 -14.96 -4.32 -17.01
N ILE A 244 -13.80 -3.70 -16.75
CA ILE A 244 -13.71 -2.26 -16.57
C ILE A 244 -14.20 -1.52 -17.81
N LYS A 245 -13.69 -1.85 -18.99
CA LYS A 245 -14.10 -1.23 -20.27
C LYS A 245 -15.61 -1.38 -20.52
N LYS A 246 -16.16 -2.54 -20.25
CA LYS A 246 -17.60 -2.81 -20.41
C LYS A 246 -18.45 -1.98 -19.44
N THR A 247 -17.98 -1.80 -18.20
CA THR A 247 -18.71 -1.10 -17.14
C THR A 247 -18.61 0.41 -17.29
N THR A 248 -17.42 0.93 -17.56
CA THR A 248 -17.12 2.37 -17.53
C THR A 248 -17.05 3.02 -18.91
N GLY A 249 -16.85 2.23 -19.97
CA GLY A 249 -16.52 2.73 -21.31
C GLY A 249 -15.05 3.14 -21.48
N LYS A 250 -14.24 3.05 -20.43
CA LYS A 250 -12.84 3.53 -20.37
C LYS A 250 -11.88 2.36 -20.16
N THR A 251 -10.61 2.55 -20.55
CA THR A 251 -9.53 1.58 -20.39
C THR A 251 -8.53 2.10 -19.34
N PRO A 252 -8.05 1.28 -18.37
CA PRO A 252 -7.00 1.72 -17.45
C PRO A 252 -5.76 2.24 -18.17
N ALA A 253 -5.16 3.33 -17.65
CA ALA A 253 -3.95 3.94 -18.18
C ALA A 253 -2.68 3.12 -17.86
N VAL A 254 -2.70 2.41 -16.72
CA VAL A 254 -1.57 1.62 -16.22
C VAL A 254 -1.94 0.14 -16.20
N LEU A 255 -1.12 -0.71 -16.82
CA LEU A 255 -1.20 -2.17 -16.72
C LEU A 255 -0.21 -2.68 -15.68
N GLY A 256 -0.71 -3.31 -14.61
CA GLY A 256 0.09 -4.04 -13.64
C GLY A 256 0.32 -5.48 -14.07
N LEU A 257 1.57 -5.91 -14.03
CA LEU A 257 2.03 -7.26 -14.36
C LEU A 257 2.99 -7.78 -13.29
N ASP A 258 3.25 -9.09 -13.29
CA ASP A 258 4.11 -9.76 -12.32
C ASP A 258 5.12 -10.69 -13.01
N PHE A 259 6.40 -10.59 -12.63
CA PHE A 259 7.42 -11.50 -13.10
C PHE A 259 7.46 -12.85 -12.35
N ILE A 260 6.46 -13.16 -11.55
CA ILE A 260 6.39 -14.39 -10.74
C ILE A 260 6.70 -15.65 -11.59
N GLU A 261 6.13 -15.77 -12.79
CA GLU A 261 6.24 -16.96 -13.63
C GLU A 261 7.62 -17.17 -14.27
N TYR A 262 8.48 -16.14 -14.25
CA TYR A 262 9.85 -16.20 -14.81
C TYR A 262 10.91 -16.61 -13.78
N THR A 263 10.57 -16.69 -12.50
CA THR A 263 11.50 -17.10 -11.45
C THR A 263 12.00 -18.52 -11.71
N PRO A 264 13.31 -18.81 -11.69
CA PRO A 264 13.87 -20.11 -12.05
C PRO A 264 13.23 -21.31 -11.36
N SER A 265 12.94 -21.23 -10.05
CA SER A 265 12.28 -22.30 -9.31
C SER A 265 10.87 -22.60 -9.81
N ARG A 266 10.14 -21.62 -10.34
CA ARG A 266 8.82 -21.81 -10.97
C ARG A 266 8.97 -22.38 -12.39
N VAL A 267 9.92 -21.87 -13.17
CA VAL A 267 10.23 -22.37 -14.51
C VAL A 267 10.64 -23.85 -14.48
N GLU A 268 11.45 -24.26 -13.49
CA GLU A 268 11.83 -25.65 -13.24
C GLU A 268 10.61 -26.55 -12.94
N ASN A 269 9.53 -25.98 -12.38
CA ASN A 269 8.26 -26.66 -12.13
C ASN A 269 7.22 -26.50 -13.28
N GLY A 270 7.65 -25.97 -14.42
CA GLY A 270 6.86 -25.93 -15.64
C GLY A 270 6.11 -24.62 -15.90
N SER A 271 6.32 -23.58 -15.07
CA SER A 271 5.76 -22.23 -15.33
C SER A 271 6.26 -21.66 -16.65
N ARG A 272 5.40 -20.86 -17.30
CA ARG A 272 5.70 -20.10 -18.52
C ARG A 272 4.98 -18.76 -18.44
N GLY A 273 5.75 -17.69 -18.53
CA GLY A 273 5.25 -16.33 -18.58
C GLY A 273 5.02 -15.85 -20.01
N SER A 274 4.18 -14.83 -20.14
CA SER A 274 4.00 -14.02 -21.37
C SER A 274 3.90 -12.53 -21.03
N GLN A 275 4.21 -12.15 -19.79
CA GLN A 275 4.03 -10.80 -19.28
C GLN A 275 4.95 -9.80 -19.99
N THR A 276 6.12 -10.23 -20.45
CA THR A 276 7.04 -9.40 -21.25
C THR A 276 6.40 -8.98 -22.57
N GLU A 277 5.81 -9.93 -23.31
CA GLU A 277 5.11 -9.65 -24.57
C GLU A 277 3.85 -8.80 -24.35
N LEU A 278 3.09 -9.08 -23.29
CA LEU A 278 1.89 -8.30 -22.93
C LEU A 278 2.23 -6.84 -22.55
N ALA A 279 3.38 -6.63 -21.91
CA ALA A 279 3.87 -5.30 -21.58
C ALA A 279 4.24 -4.50 -22.84
N ILE A 280 4.91 -5.13 -23.81
CA ILE A 280 5.25 -4.52 -25.10
C ILE A 280 3.97 -4.12 -25.85
N ASP A 281 3.01 -5.04 -25.95
CA ASP A 281 1.72 -4.82 -26.60
C ASP A 281 0.95 -3.64 -25.99
N PHE A 282 0.95 -3.53 -24.66
CA PHE A 282 0.25 -2.44 -23.97
C PHE A 282 0.96 -1.09 -24.14
N TRP A 283 2.29 -1.08 -24.08
CA TRP A 283 3.09 0.11 -24.38
C TRP A 283 2.88 0.60 -25.82
N GLU A 284 2.90 -0.30 -26.81
CA GLU A 284 2.61 0.02 -28.21
C GLU A 284 1.19 0.58 -28.41
N SER A 285 0.26 0.23 -27.50
CA SER A 285 -1.09 0.80 -27.48
C SER A 285 -1.15 2.18 -26.80
N GLY A 286 -0.03 2.72 -26.32
CA GLY A 286 0.09 4.02 -25.65
C GLY A 286 -0.07 3.96 -24.13
N GLY A 287 -0.13 2.78 -23.51
CA GLY A 287 -0.30 2.61 -22.06
C GLY A 287 1.00 2.64 -21.27
N ILE A 288 0.91 2.73 -19.96
CA ILE A 288 2.01 2.72 -19.01
C ILE A 288 2.06 1.34 -18.33
N VAL A 289 3.27 0.80 -18.11
CA VAL A 289 3.44 -0.54 -17.53
C VAL A 289 4.11 -0.47 -16.18
N THR A 290 3.55 -1.17 -15.20
CA THR A 290 4.19 -1.44 -13.91
C THR A 290 4.38 -2.92 -13.70
N PHE A 291 5.52 -3.31 -13.12
CA PHE A 291 5.82 -4.68 -12.75
C PHE A 291 6.13 -4.80 -11.27
N CYS A 292 5.50 -5.75 -10.60
CA CYS A 292 6.01 -6.33 -9.36
C CYS A 292 6.72 -7.66 -9.63
N TRP A 293 7.31 -8.22 -8.59
CA TRP A 293 7.93 -9.54 -8.65
C TRP A 293 7.67 -10.31 -7.36
N HIS A 294 6.70 -11.21 -7.39
CA HIS A 294 6.55 -12.22 -6.34
C HIS A 294 7.67 -13.25 -6.49
N TRP A 295 8.81 -12.90 -5.93
CA TRP A 295 10.05 -13.68 -6.06
C TRP A 295 9.95 -15.02 -5.33
N ASN A 296 9.68 -16.08 -6.07
CA ASN A 296 9.67 -17.43 -5.55
C ASN A 296 11.09 -17.84 -5.14
N ALA A 297 11.31 -18.22 -3.89
CA ALA A 297 12.65 -18.59 -3.40
C ALA A 297 13.28 -19.71 -4.23
N PRO A 298 14.62 -19.79 -4.33
CA PRO A 298 15.29 -20.88 -5.00
C PRO A 298 14.87 -22.25 -4.46
N GLY A 299 14.75 -23.24 -5.33
CA GLY A 299 14.14 -24.54 -5.04
C GLY A 299 14.66 -25.25 -3.80
N LYS A 300 15.95 -25.08 -3.43
CA LYS A 300 16.53 -25.67 -2.21
C LYS A 300 15.93 -25.16 -0.91
N TYR A 301 15.30 -23.98 -0.92
CA TYR A 301 14.71 -23.36 0.27
C TYR A 301 13.21 -23.61 0.40
N LEU A 302 12.57 -24.23 -0.59
CA LEU A 302 11.16 -24.51 -0.54
C LEU A 302 10.84 -25.60 0.48
N THR A 303 9.88 -25.37 1.36
CA THR A 303 9.44 -26.29 2.42
C THR A 303 8.01 -26.76 2.26
N LYS A 304 7.23 -26.09 1.40
CA LYS A 304 5.85 -26.41 1.03
C LYS A 304 5.72 -26.46 -0.50
N GLU A 305 4.50 -26.37 -1.00
CA GLU A 305 4.21 -26.40 -2.43
C GLU A 305 5.00 -25.31 -3.17
N TRP A 306 5.62 -25.69 -4.28
CA TRP A 306 6.54 -24.83 -5.02
C TRP A 306 5.94 -23.49 -5.44
N TYR A 307 4.63 -23.43 -5.73
CA TYR A 307 3.94 -22.21 -6.15
C TYR A 307 3.73 -21.19 -5.01
N ARG A 308 3.96 -21.58 -3.75
CA ARG A 308 3.91 -20.72 -2.57
C ARG A 308 5.28 -20.16 -2.15
N GLY A 309 6.31 -20.39 -2.90
CA GLY A 309 7.69 -20.14 -2.50
C GLY A 309 8.07 -18.66 -2.31
N PHE A 310 7.19 -17.72 -2.53
CA PHE A 310 7.38 -16.31 -2.17
C PHE A 310 6.92 -16.00 -0.73
N TYR A 311 6.10 -16.84 -0.09
CA TYR A 311 5.71 -16.67 1.30
C TYR A 311 6.77 -17.16 2.28
N THR A 312 6.90 -16.44 3.40
CA THR A 312 7.81 -16.81 4.50
C THR A 312 7.50 -18.21 5.06
N ASP A 313 6.23 -18.57 5.20
CA ASP A 313 5.81 -19.86 5.76
C ASP A 313 6.08 -21.07 4.83
N ALA A 314 6.38 -20.82 3.56
CA ALA A 314 6.65 -21.85 2.57
C ALA A 314 8.14 -22.02 2.25
N THR A 315 9.02 -21.30 2.97
CA THR A 315 10.46 -21.34 2.76
C THR A 315 11.23 -21.45 4.08
N ASN A 316 12.50 -21.85 4.00
CA ASN A 316 13.45 -21.76 5.09
C ASN A 316 14.65 -20.86 4.74
N ILE A 317 14.48 -20.00 3.74
CA ILE A 317 15.51 -19.04 3.33
C ILE A 317 15.80 -18.07 4.49
N ASN A 318 17.07 -17.78 4.72
CA ASN A 318 17.51 -16.81 5.70
C ASN A 318 18.34 -15.73 5.00
N LEU A 319 17.68 -14.63 4.66
CA LEU A 319 18.31 -13.56 3.89
C LEU A 319 19.50 -12.95 4.64
N SER A 320 19.45 -12.78 5.96
CA SER A 320 20.59 -12.25 6.73
C SER A 320 21.82 -13.14 6.61
N LYS A 321 21.67 -14.47 6.58
CA LYS A 321 22.81 -15.37 6.38
C LYS A 321 23.40 -15.28 4.98
N ILE A 322 22.55 -15.11 4.00
CA ILE A 322 22.98 -14.95 2.59
C ILE A 322 23.76 -13.64 2.44
N MET A 323 23.19 -12.52 2.91
CA MET A 323 23.79 -11.20 2.72
C MET A 323 25.10 -11.01 3.50
N ASN A 324 25.24 -11.65 4.66
CA ASN A 324 26.48 -11.59 5.45
C ASN A 324 27.55 -12.65 5.06
N GLY A 325 27.35 -13.40 3.95
CA GLY A 325 28.30 -14.36 3.43
C GLY A 325 28.34 -15.72 4.13
N GLN A 326 27.37 -16.04 5.01
CA GLN A 326 27.28 -17.34 5.69
C GLN A 326 26.58 -18.42 4.84
N ASP A 327 25.95 -18.05 3.72
CA ASP A 327 25.33 -18.94 2.74
C ASP A 327 25.71 -18.51 1.31
N GLU A 328 26.94 -18.85 0.90
CA GLU A 328 27.47 -18.49 -0.43
C GLU A 328 26.69 -19.15 -1.57
N GLU A 329 26.19 -20.38 -1.38
CA GLU A 329 25.34 -21.03 -2.36
C GLU A 329 24.01 -20.32 -2.53
N GLY A 330 23.42 -19.87 -1.41
CA GLY A 330 22.20 -19.05 -1.42
C GLY A 330 22.41 -17.76 -2.19
N TYR A 331 23.53 -17.08 -1.97
CA TYR A 331 23.87 -15.86 -2.72
C TYR A 331 23.96 -16.14 -4.23
N ALA A 332 24.66 -17.20 -4.63
CA ALA A 332 24.76 -17.58 -6.05
C ALA A 332 23.40 -17.90 -6.68
N LEU A 333 22.49 -18.51 -5.92
CA LEU A 333 21.12 -18.79 -6.38
C LEU A 333 20.28 -17.51 -6.53
N LEU A 334 20.38 -16.56 -5.59
CA LEU A 334 19.72 -15.27 -5.74
C LEU A 334 20.24 -14.52 -6.98
N MET A 335 21.56 -14.55 -7.22
CA MET A 335 22.13 -13.96 -8.44
C MET A 335 21.57 -14.60 -9.71
N LYS A 336 21.45 -15.94 -9.76
CA LYS A 336 20.84 -16.65 -10.89
C LYS A 336 19.38 -16.21 -11.11
N ASP A 337 18.63 -16.01 -10.06
CA ASP A 337 17.24 -15.55 -10.15
C ASP A 337 17.15 -14.12 -10.68
N ILE A 338 18.01 -13.21 -10.18
CA ILE A 338 18.10 -11.83 -10.67
C ILE A 338 18.50 -11.81 -12.16
N ASP A 339 19.45 -12.64 -12.57
CA ASP A 339 19.89 -12.73 -13.97
C ASP A 339 18.76 -13.19 -14.90
N ALA A 340 17.89 -14.10 -14.43
CA ALA A 340 16.73 -14.54 -15.19
C ALA A 340 15.70 -13.40 -15.42
N ILE A 341 15.45 -12.59 -14.39
CA ILE A 341 14.56 -11.41 -14.52
C ILE A 341 15.24 -10.31 -15.34
N ALA A 342 16.54 -10.10 -15.18
CA ALA A 342 17.28 -9.13 -15.99
C ALA A 342 17.16 -9.46 -17.50
N ALA A 343 17.16 -10.73 -17.88
CA ALA A 343 16.98 -11.15 -19.26
C ALA A 343 15.60 -10.76 -19.83
N GLU A 344 14.54 -10.79 -19.03
CA GLU A 344 13.21 -10.32 -19.43
C GLU A 344 13.15 -8.79 -19.50
N LEU A 345 13.71 -8.11 -18.52
CA LEU A 345 13.80 -6.64 -18.51
C LEU A 345 14.63 -6.10 -19.68
N LEU A 346 15.66 -6.81 -20.13
CA LEU A 346 16.42 -6.44 -21.34
C LEU A 346 15.57 -6.48 -22.61
N LYS A 347 14.67 -7.46 -22.76
CA LYS A 347 13.73 -7.50 -23.90
C LYS A 347 12.82 -6.27 -23.90
N LEU A 348 12.34 -5.86 -22.72
CA LEU A 348 11.53 -4.63 -22.58
C LEU A 348 12.35 -3.38 -22.92
N GLN A 349 13.62 -3.33 -22.50
CA GLN A 349 14.52 -2.24 -22.88
C GLN A 349 14.78 -2.20 -24.39
N GLU A 350 15.02 -3.34 -25.02
CA GLU A 350 15.19 -3.45 -26.48
C GLU A 350 13.96 -2.99 -27.25
N ALA A 351 12.76 -3.24 -26.70
CA ALA A 351 11.50 -2.75 -27.24
C ALA A 351 11.21 -1.27 -26.88
N GLY A 352 12.09 -0.61 -26.12
CA GLY A 352 11.94 0.81 -25.73
C GLY A 352 10.85 1.06 -24.70
N VAL A 353 10.44 0.05 -23.92
CA VAL A 353 9.37 0.11 -22.91
C VAL A 353 9.94 0.58 -21.57
N PRO A 354 9.57 1.77 -21.05
CA PRO A 354 9.88 2.17 -19.69
C PRO A 354 8.98 1.43 -18.70
N ILE A 355 9.52 1.03 -17.57
CA ILE A 355 8.85 0.20 -16.56
C ILE A 355 8.83 0.91 -15.22
N LEU A 356 7.66 1.03 -14.61
CA LEU A 356 7.54 1.30 -13.17
C LEU A 356 7.87 -0.01 -12.44
N TRP A 357 9.13 -0.14 -11.99
CA TRP A 357 9.68 -1.37 -11.42
C TRP A 357 9.52 -1.41 -9.91
N ARG A 358 8.68 -2.30 -9.40
CA ARG A 358 8.31 -2.43 -7.99
C ARG A 358 8.71 -3.81 -7.41
N PRO A 359 10.01 -4.08 -7.22
CA PRO A 359 10.47 -5.31 -6.60
C PRO A 359 10.33 -5.27 -5.08
N LEU A 360 10.35 -6.44 -4.44
CA LEU A 360 10.47 -6.61 -2.98
C LEU A 360 9.42 -5.82 -2.18
N HIS A 361 8.19 -5.74 -2.69
CA HIS A 361 7.07 -5.01 -2.11
C HIS A 361 6.63 -5.61 -0.77
N GLU A 362 5.90 -4.82 0.04
CA GLU A 362 5.27 -5.20 1.31
C GLU A 362 6.23 -5.83 2.35
N ALA A 363 7.50 -5.45 2.31
CA ALA A 363 8.56 -6.10 3.09
C ALA A 363 8.33 -6.02 4.61
N SER A 364 7.78 -4.90 5.12
CA SER A 364 7.55 -4.71 6.56
C SER A 364 6.49 -5.65 7.12
N GLY A 365 5.61 -6.20 6.27
CA GLY A 365 4.61 -7.20 6.66
C GLY A 365 5.19 -8.58 6.98
N LYS A 366 6.43 -8.86 6.52
CA LYS A 366 7.17 -10.10 6.78
C LYS A 366 6.49 -11.40 6.31
N TRP A 367 5.38 -11.32 5.61
CA TRP A 367 4.73 -12.50 5.02
C TRP A 367 5.45 -13.01 3.77
N PHE A 368 6.24 -12.18 3.13
CA PHE A 368 7.16 -12.56 2.05
C PHE A 368 8.57 -12.80 2.59
N TRP A 369 9.29 -13.78 2.03
CA TRP A 369 10.59 -14.20 2.54
C TRP A 369 11.64 -13.08 2.56
N TRP A 370 11.58 -12.12 1.65
CA TRP A 370 12.51 -10.99 1.59
C TRP A 370 12.34 -10.01 2.75
N GLY A 371 11.18 -10.04 3.43
CA GLY A 371 10.93 -9.27 4.64
C GLY A 371 11.24 -10.03 5.94
N ALA A 372 11.32 -11.36 5.91
CA ALA A 372 11.38 -12.19 7.10
C ALA A 372 12.60 -11.94 7.99
N SER A 373 13.74 -11.54 7.40
CA SER A 373 15.00 -11.30 8.11
C SER A 373 15.18 -9.88 8.66
N GLY A 374 14.17 -9.03 8.50
CA GLY A 374 14.17 -7.66 9.01
C GLY A 374 14.74 -6.61 8.04
N PRO A 375 14.70 -5.32 8.46
CA PRO A 375 14.94 -4.20 7.55
C PRO A 375 16.36 -4.14 7.00
N GLU A 376 17.39 -4.49 7.77
CA GLU A 376 18.78 -4.36 7.32
C GLU A 376 19.08 -5.31 6.15
N ALA A 377 18.75 -6.61 6.31
CA ALA A 377 18.95 -7.58 5.23
C ALA A 377 18.11 -7.25 3.98
N TYR A 378 16.91 -6.70 4.17
CA TYR A 378 16.06 -6.23 3.09
C TYR A 378 16.71 -5.07 2.31
N LYS A 379 17.20 -4.04 3.02
CA LYS A 379 17.87 -2.88 2.39
C LYS A 379 19.10 -3.33 1.59
N GLU A 380 19.91 -4.23 2.15
CA GLU A 380 21.05 -4.80 1.44
C GLU A 380 20.62 -5.53 0.16
N LEU A 381 19.55 -6.33 0.20
CA LEU A 381 19.02 -7.00 -0.98
C LEU A 381 18.47 -6.01 -2.02
N TYR A 382 17.78 -4.95 -1.59
CA TYR A 382 17.23 -3.93 -2.48
C TYR A 382 18.35 -3.18 -3.21
N ILE A 383 19.40 -2.79 -2.48
CA ILE A 383 20.59 -2.12 -3.03
C ILE A 383 21.31 -3.07 -4.00
N LEU A 384 21.52 -4.34 -3.62
CA LEU A 384 22.12 -5.35 -4.49
C LEU A 384 21.35 -5.50 -5.81
N LEU A 385 20.01 -5.54 -5.72
CA LEU A 385 19.15 -5.64 -6.90
C LEU A 385 19.28 -4.39 -7.79
N TYR A 386 19.30 -3.20 -7.19
CA TYR A 386 19.52 -1.95 -7.90
C TYR A 386 20.86 -1.93 -8.61
N GLU A 387 21.95 -2.22 -7.90
CA GLU A 387 23.31 -2.22 -8.47
C GLU A 387 23.44 -3.21 -9.63
N ARG A 388 22.91 -4.42 -9.46
CA ARG A 388 22.99 -5.45 -10.50
C ARG A 388 22.16 -5.08 -11.73
N LEU A 389 20.91 -4.70 -11.57
CA LEU A 389 20.04 -4.36 -12.71
C LEU A 389 20.45 -3.06 -13.39
N THR A 390 20.71 -2.00 -12.62
CA THR A 390 21.01 -0.67 -13.16
C THR A 390 22.45 -0.55 -13.64
N ASN A 391 23.43 -0.96 -12.83
CA ASN A 391 24.83 -0.69 -13.10
C ASN A 391 25.52 -1.83 -13.85
N GLU A 392 25.26 -3.10 -13.52
CA GLU A 392 25.90 -4.24 -14.20
C GLU A 392 25.19 -4.59 -15.51
N TYR A 393 23.85 -4.77 -15.50
CA TYR A 393 23.06 -5.05 -16.70
C TYR A 393 22.75 -3.80 -17.54
N GLN A 394 22.97 -2.59 -17.00
CA GLN A 394 22.70 -1.33 -17.68
C GLN A 394 21.23 -1.21 -18.14
N LEU A 395 20.30 -1.65 -17.28
CA LEU A 395 18.89 -1.50 -17.53
C LEU A 395 18.49 -0.04 -17.31
N ASN A 396 18.36 0.70 -18.40
CA ASN A 396 18.11 2.14 -18.43
C ASN A 396 16.62 2.48 -18.63
N ASN A 397 15.76 1.47 -18.64
CA ASN A 397 14.32 1.59 -18.81
C ASN A 397 13.52 1.46 -17.52
N LEU A 398 14.18 1.41 -16.35
CA LEU A 398 13.52 1.24 -15.06
C LEU A 398 13.32 2.58 -14.35
N ILE A 399 12.10 2.81 -13.83
CA ILE A 399 11.75 3.80 -12.81
C ILE A 399 11.52 3.01 -11.52
N TRP A 400 12.35 3.24 -10.52
CA TRP A 400 12.39 2.43 -9.30
C TRP A 400 11.29 2.82 -8.32
N VAL A 401 10.34 1.94 -8.09
CA VAL A 401 9.23 2.10 -7.16
C VAL A 401 9.51 1.29 -5.90
N TRP A 402 9.71 1.97 -4.78
CA TRP A 402 9.87 1.32 -3.49
C TRP A 402 8.54 1.23 -2.75
N ASN A 403 8.27 0.05 -2.19
CA ASN A 403 7.05 -0.24 -1.47
C ASN A 403 7.33 -1.16 -0.27
N GLY A 404 8.22 -0.74 0.62
CA GLY A 404 8.51 -1.47 1.87
C GLY A 404 7.50 -1.20 2.98
N GLN A 405 6.68 -0.15 2.84
CA GLN A 405 5.57 0.26 3.71
C GLN A 405 5.95 0.63 5.17
N ASP A 406 7.23 0.85 5.44
CA ASP A 406 7.70 1.33 6.74
C ASP A 406 9.04 2.06 6.58
N LYS A 407 9.18 3.23 7.23
CA LYS A 407 10.34 4.11 7.11
C LYS A 407 11.67 3.41 7.41
N ASN A 408 11.69 2.49 8.38
CA ASN A 408 12.91 1.77 8.76
C ASN A 408 13.42 0.84 7.64
N TRP A 409 12.55 0.51 6.67
CA TRP A 409 12.87 -0.35 5.52
C TRP A 409 13.33 0.44 4.29
N TYR A 410 13.33 1.78 4.36
CA TYR A 410 13.69 2.63 3.24
C TYR A 410 15.18 2.54 2.91
N PRO A 411 15.56 2.18 1.65
CA PRO A 411 16.96 1.93 1.29
C PRO A 411 17.77 3.21 1.07
N GLY A 412 17.13 4.36 0.89
CA GLY A 412 17.73 5.66 0.61
C GLY A 412 17.20 6.32 -0.67
N ASP A 413 17.25 7.65 -0.70
CA ASP A 413 16.73 8.46 -1.82
C ASP A 413 17.47 8.22 -3.14
N GLU A 414 18.70 7.73 -3.09
CA GLU A 414 19.55 7.41 -4.23
C GLU A 414 19.17 6.14 -4.98
N TYR A 415 18.27 5.31 -4.42
CA TYR A 415 17.81 4.05 -5.00
C TYR A 415 16.34 4.06 -5.40
N VAL A 416 15.61 5.14 -5.14
CA VAL A 416 14.14 5.18 -5.27
C VAL A 416 13.70 6.40 -6.06
N ASP A 417 12.85 6.20 -7.06
CA ASP A 417 12.21 7.27 -7.84
C ASP A 417 10.81 7.58 -7.32
N ILE A 418 10.03 6.55 -6.97
CA ILE A 418 8.62 6.64 -6.58
C ILE A 418 8.39 5.88 -5.26
N ILE A 419 7.63 6.46 -4.35
CA ILE A 419 7.14 5.80 -3.14
C ILE A 419 5.80 5.11 -3.45
N GLY A 420 5.67 3.84 -3.11
CA GLY A 420 4.47 3.05 -3.27
C GLY A 420 3.83 2.65 -1.94
N GLU A 421 2.51 2.58 -1.91
CA GLU A 421 1.71 1.99 -0.84
C GLU A 421 0.74 0.96 -1.42
N ASP A 422 0.58 -0.17 -0.73
CA ASP A 422 -0.42 -1.19 -1.03
C ASP A 422 -1.48 -1.16 0.06
N ILE A 423 -2.74 -0.92 -0.34
CA ILE A 423 -3.81 -0.67 0.61
C ILE A 423 -5.04 -1.52 0.28
N TYR A 424 -5.39 -2.41 1.19
CA TYR A 424 -6.59 -3.24 1.12
C TYR A 424 -7.56 -2.86 2.25
N PRO A 425 -8.35 -1.79 2.09
CA PRO A 425 -9.12 -1.20 3.19
C PRO A 425 -10.39 -2.00 3.54
N GLY A 426 -10.69 -3.05 2.78
CA GLY A 426 -11.91 -3.84 2.88
C GLY A 426 -12.93 -3.51 1.79
N GLU A 427 -14.13 -4.08 1.94
CA GLU A 427 -15.19 -3.96 0.95
C GLU A 427 -15.80 -2.55 0.95
N ARG A 428 -15.87 -1.92 -0.21
CA ARG A 428 -16.55 -0.62 -0.46
C ARG A 428 -16.07 0.53 0.42
N VAL A 429 -14.80 0.52 0.77
CA VAL A 429 -14.16 1.62 1.51
C VAL A 429 -13.55 2.59 0.50
N TYR A 430 -14.25 3.69 0.24
CA TYR A 430 -13.91 4.67 -0.80
C TYR A 430 -13.20 5.93 -0.27
N THR A 431 -12.69 5.88 0.95
CA THR A 431 -11.95 7.00 1.55
C THR A 431 -10.68 7.31 0.78
N SER A 432 -10.18 8.53 0.91
CA SER A 432 -8.96 9.01 0.26
C SER A 432 -7.68 8.28 0.71
N GLN A 433 -7.73 7.56 1.82
CA GLN A 433 -6.57 6.95 2.50
C GLN A 433 -5.51 7.99 2.91
N ILE A 434 -5.97 9.19 3.30
CA ILE A 434 -5.09 10.33 3.61
C ILE A 434 -4.03 9.98 4.67
N ALA A 435 -4.37 9.26 5.73
CA ALA A 435 -3.41 8.87 6.77
C ALA A 435 -2.26 8.00 6.21
N ARG A 436 -2.58 7.09 5.27
CA ARG A 436 -1.57 6.28 4.57
C ARG A 436 -0.74 7.12 3.60
N TYR A 437 -1.38 8.08 2.93
CA TYR A 437 -0.69 9.02 2.04
C TYR A 437 0.34 9.86 2.82
N LEU A 438 -0.05 10.44 3.95
CA LEU A 438 0.85 11.21 4.82
C LEU A 438 2.01 10.37 5.34
N LYS A 439 1.74 9.14 5.75
CA LYS A 439 2.77 8.19 6.16
C LYS A 439 3.75 7.91 5.02
N ALA A 440 3.26 7.74 3.79
CA ALA A 440 4.10 7.53 2.61
C ALA A 440 4.99 8.74 2.30
N LEU A 441 4.47 9.96 2.47
CA LEU A 441 5.25 11.19 2.33
C LEU A 441 6.41 11.27 3.35
N ASP A 442 6.29 10.64 4.52
CA ASP A 442 7.32 10.65 5.58
C ASP A 442 8.42 9.61 5.40
N TYR A 443 8.31 8.69 4.45
CA TYR A 443 9.34 7.67 4.23
C TYR A 443 10.66 8.25 3.73
N THR A 444 10.61 9.34 2.99
CA THR A 444 11.76 10.02 2.40
C THR A 444 11.92 11.44 2.94
N SER A 445 13.14 11.90 3.08
CA SER A 445 13.45 13.32 3.36
C SER A 445 13.29 14.20 2.10
N GLY A 446 13.27 13.57 0.92
CA GLY A 446 13.14 14.24 -0.37
C GLY A 446 11.69 14.48 -0.79
N ARG A 447 11.54 14.89 -2.04
CA ARG A 447 10.25 14.98 -2.73
C ARG A 447 10.20 13.89 -3.78
N LYS A 448 9.27 12.95 -3.62
CA LYS A 448 9.09 11.80 -4.52
C LYS A 448 7.63 11.68 -4.91
N LEU A 449 7.36 11.23 -6.13
CA LEU A 449 6.03 10.79 -6.51
C LEU A 449 5.54 9.73 -5.53
N THR A 450 4.26 9.80 -5.15
CA THR A 450 3.66 8.86 -4.18
C THR A 450 2.44 8.21 -4.81
N TYR A 451 2.47 6.88 -4.92
CA TYR A 451 1.49 6.09 -5.67
C TYR A 451 0.81 5.06 -4.78
N LEU A 452 -0.48 4.83 -5.04
CA LEU A 452 -1.20 3.67 -4.53
C LEU A 452 -0.91 2.50 -5.49
N THR A 453 0.15 1.76 -5.18
CA THR A 453 0.74 0.76 -6.09
C THR A 453 -0.06 -0.53 -6.18
N GLU A 454 -0.80 -0.88 -5.11
CA GLU A 454 -1.86 -1.88 -5.12
C GLU A 454 -3.05 -1.42 -4.29
N ASN A 455 -4.24 -1.79 -4.71
CA ASN A 455 -5.44 -1.55 -3.92
C ASN A 455 -6.50 -2.64 -4.16
N GLY A 456 -7.29 -2.91 -3.11
CA GLY A 456 -8.46 -3.77 -3.22
C GLY A 456 -9.73 -3.03 -3.64
N CYS A 457 -9.78 -1.71 -3.41
CA CYS A 457 -10.96 -0.88 -3.62
C CYS A 457 -10.54 0.46 -4.23
N VAL A 458 -11.20 0.90 -5.30
CA VAL A 458 -10.91 2.21 -5.91
C VAL A 458 -11.42 3.31 -4.98
N PHE A 459 -10.59 4.28 -4.65
CA PHE A 459 -11.00 5.43 -3.84
C PHE A 459 -11.90 6.41 -4.61
N ASN A 460 -12.66 7.21 -3.87
CA ASN A 460 -13.44 8.30 -4.47
C ASN A 460 -12.50 9.49 -4.79
N PRO A 461 -12.33 9.88 -6.07
CA PRO A 461 -11.45 10.98 -6.46
C PRO A 461 -11.80 12.32 -5.80
N ASP A 462 -13.09 12.63 -5.62
CA ASP A 462 -13.50 13.86 -4.93
C ASP A 462 -12.97 13.92 -3.50
N LEU A 463 -12.99 12.77 -2.78
CA LEU A 463 -12.46 12.70 -1.42
C LEU A 463 -10.94 12.83 -1.42
N ALA A 464 -10.24 12.23 -2.38
CA ALA A 464 -8.80 12.33 -2.46
C ALA A 464 -8.34 13.78 -2.72
N ILE A 465 -9.03 14.49 -3.62
CA ILE A 465 -8.76 15.92 -3.90
C ILE A 465 -9.07 16.78 -2.66
N ARG A 466 -10.25 16.59 -2.04
CA ARG A 466 -10.65 17.31 -0.83
C ARG A 466 -9.60 17.19 0.27
N ASP A 467 -9.11 15.98 0.49
CA ASP A 467 -8.22 15.63 1.60
C ASP A 467 -6.75 15.93 1.28
N GLY A 468 -6.41 16.22 0.02
CA GLY A 468 -5.04 16.40 -0.44
C GLY A 468 -4.25 15.10 -0.61
N ALA A 469 -4.94 13.94 -0.62
CA ALA A 469 -4.30 12.63 -0.87
C ALA A 469 -4.08 12.43 -2.38
N MET A 470 -3.15 13.19 -2.94
CA MET A 470 -2.90 13.23 -4.39
C MET A 470 -2.04 12.04 -4.84
N TRP A 471 -2.59 10.83 -4.75
CA TRP A 471 -1.97 9.62 -5.28
C TRP A 471 -1.73 9.79 -6.79
N GLY A 472 -0.49 9.70 -7.24
CA GLY A 472 -0.19 9.86 -8.66
C GLY A 472 -0.84 8.77 -9.55
N SER A 473 -1.09 7.60 -8.97
CA SER A 473 -1.79 6.48 -9.62
C SER A 473 -2.44 5.61 -8.57
N TRP A 474 -3.48 4.86 -8.95
CA TRP A 474 -3.86 3.61 -8.29
C TRP A 474 -3.64 2.44 -9.25
N CYS A 475 -3.48 1.21 -8.72
CA CYS A 475 -3.44 0.00 -9.52
C CYS A 475 -4.18 -1.13 -8.79
N THR A 476 -5.46 -1.33 -9.13
CA THR A 476 -6.30 -2.32 -8.44
C THR A 476 -5.82 -3.74 -8.72
N TRP A 477 -5.74 -4.56 -7.66
CA TRP A 477 -5.34 -5.96 -7.80
C TRP A 477 -6.33 -6.76 -8.63
N GLY A 478 -5.85 -7.85 -9.25
CA GLY A 478 -6.66 -8.68 -10.15
C GLY A 478 -7.67 -9.60 -9.43
N GLY A 479 -8.37 -10.42 -10.21
CA GLY A 479 -9.28 -11.43 -9.70
C GLY A 479 -10.55 -10.85 -9.07
N GLU A 480 -10.90 -11.32 -7.89
CA GLU A 480 -12.17 -10.99 -7.20
C GLU A 480 -12.35 -9.52 -6.85
N PHE A 481 -11.28 -8.72 -6.81
CA PHE A 481 -11.36 -7.29 -6.58
C PHE A 481 -12.07 -6.55 -7.72
N VAL A 482 -12.07 -7.11 -8.93
CA VAL A 482 -12.67 -6.49 -10.13
C VAL A 482 -13.60 -7.44 -10.89
N ALA A 483 -13.24 -8.73 -11.02
CA ALA A 483 -13.94 -9.66 -11.90
C ALA A 483 -14.29 -10.96 -11.20
N LYS A 484 -15.54 -11.41 -11.35
CA LYS A 484 -15.97 -12.73 -10.90
C LYS A 484 -15.51 -13.82 -11.87
N ASP A 485 -15.10 -14.96 -11.34
CA ASP A 485 -14.71 -16.13 -12.14
C ASP A 485 -15.91 -16.92 -12.73
N ILE A 486 -17.15 -16.43 -12.54
CA ILE A 486 -18.36 -17.11 -12.97
C ILE A 486 -18.91 -16.48 -14.24
N GLY A 487 -18.83 -17.23 -15.36
CA GLY A 487 -19.48 -16.88 -16.61
C GLY A 487 -18.72 -15.86 -17.47
N ILE A 488 -19.44 -15.07 -18.27
CA ILE A 488 -18.87 -14.07 -19.17
C ILE A 488 -18.52 -12.83 -18.36
N HIS A 489 -17.24 -12.58 -18.12
CA HIS A 489 -16.64 -11.34 -17.59
C HIS A 489 -17.63 -10.41 -16.87
N THR A 490 -17.90 -10.68 -15.62
CA THR A 490 -18.85 -9.93 -14.80
C THR A 490 -18.09 -9.16 -13.72
N LEU A 491 -18.44 -7.89 -13.53
CA LEU A 491 -17.90 -7.09 -12.44
C LEU A 491 -18.14 -7.74 -11.09
N SER A 492 -17.11 -7.80 -10.26
CA SER A 492 -17.23 -8.08 -8.85
C SER A 492 -17.54 -6.77 -8.12
N GLU A 493 -18.76 -6.64 -7.62
CA GLU A 493 -19.14 -5.45 -6.84
C GLU A 493 -18.91 -5.66 -5.34
N GLN A 494 -18.06 -6.64 -4.98
CA GLN A 494 -17.74 -6.90 -3.59
C GLN A 494 -16.90 -5.76 -3.00
N TYR A 495 -15.84 -5.37 -3.67
CA TYR A 495 -14.93 -4.33 -3.20
C TYR A 495 -15.24 -2.95 -3.78
N THR A 496 -15.55 -2.87 -5.07
CA THR A 496 -15.91 -1.62 -5.73
C THR A 496 -17.22 -1.77 -6.50
N GLU A 497 -18.25 -1.04 -6.11
CA GLU A 497 -19.55 -1.03 -6.79
C GLU A 497 -19.43 -0.40 -8.19
N ALA A 498 -20.31 -0.86 -9.10
CA ALA A 498 -20.34 -0.34 -10.47
C ALA A 498 -20.47 1.20 -10.52
N GLU A 499 -21.29 1.77 -9.65
CA GLU A 499 -21.51 3.22 -9.58
C GLU A 499 -20.22 3.96 -9.22
N MET A 500 -19.47 3.48 -8.23
CA MET A 500 -18.18 4.08 -7.84
C MET A 500 -17.11 3.89 -8.91
N LEU A 501 -17.06 2.72 -9.54
CA LEU A 501 -16.11 2.44 -10.63
C LEU A 501 -16.38 3.39 -11.82
N ILE A 502 -17.65 3.57 -12.22
CA ILE A 502 -18.05 4.51 -13.27
C ILE A 502 -17.66 5.95 -12.86
N LYS A 503 -17.99 6.34 -11.62
CA LYS A 503 -17.63 7.67 -11.10
C LYS A 503 -16.14 7.92 -11.19
N ALA A 504 -15.31 6.99 -10.71
CA ALA A 504 -13.85 7.13 -10.71
C ALA A 504 -13.30 7.25 -12.14
N TYR A 505 -13.67 6.32 -13.04
CA TYR A 505 -13.16 6.31 -14.43
C TYR A 505 -13.72 7.42 -15.31
N SER A 506 -14.81 8.08 -14.92
CA SER A 506 -15.39 9.23 -15.65
C SER A 506 -15.06 10.59 -15.02
N HIS A 507 -14.31 10.60 -13.91
CA HIS A 507 -13.95 11.82 -13.21
C HIS A 507 -12.94 12.64 -14.03
N GLU A 508 -13.12 13.96 -14.14
CA GLU A 508 -12.28 14.86 -14.96
C GLU A 508 -10.80 14.90 -14.55
N LYS A 509 -10.49 14.52 -13.32
CA LYS A 509 -9.12 14.44 -12.79
C LYS A 509 -8.53 13.02 -12.85
N VAL A 510 -9.20 12.09 -13.50
CA VAL A 510 -8.72 10.70 -13.67
C VAL A 510 -8.38 10.46 -15.13
N LEU A 511 -7.12 10.13 -15.38
CA LEU A 511 -6.61 9.82 -16.70
C LEU A 511 -6.74 8.31 -16.98
N THR A 512 -7.27 8.00 -18.14
CA THR A 512 -7.42 6.66 -18.70
C THR A 512 -6.51 6.49 -19.90
N LEU A 513 -6.40 5.29 -20.47
CA LEU A 513 -5.56 5.06 -21.66
C LEU A 513 -5.88 6.04 -22.80
N GLU A 514 -7.16 6.37 -22.94
CA GLU A 514 -7.66 7.28 -23.99
C GLU A 514 -7.18 8.73 -23.80
N ASP A 515 -6.74 9.09 -22.59
CA ASP A 515 -6.33 10.45 -22.21
C ASP A 515 -4.80 10.65 -22.22
N LEU A 516 -4.03 9.54 -22.37
CA LEU A 516 -2.57 9.60 -22.35
C LEU A 516 -2.01 10.26 -23.63
N PRO A 517 -0.99 11.11 -23.50
CA PRO A 517 -0.25 11.60 -24.66
C PRO A 517 0.68 10.52 -25.24
N ASP A 518 1.20 10.75 -26.43
CA ASP A 518 2.32 9.95 -26.93
C ASP A 518 3.58 10.22 -26.09
N ILE A 519 3.88 9.32 -25.15
CA ILE A 519 5.05 9.44 -24.25
C ILE A 519 6.35 9.44 -25.05
N THR A 520 6.43 8.75 -26.18
CA THR A 520 7.65 8.70 -27.01
C THR A 520 8.01 10.05 -27.62
N ALA A 521 7.02 10.94 -27.75
CA ALA A 521 7.16 12.30 -28.25
C ALA A 521 7.03 13.37 -27.14
N TYR A 522 6.83 13.00 -25.88
CA TYR A 522 6.62 13.93 -24.79
C TYR A 522 7.87 14.82 -24.56
N ALA A 523 7.67 16.12 -24.35
CA ALA A 523 8.78 17.06 -24.18
C ALA A 523 9.55 16.81 -22.89
N MET A 524 10.88 16.76 -22.96
CA MET A 524 11.74 16.57 -21.78
C MET A 524 12.01 17.87 -20.99
N GLY A 525 11.51 19.01 -21.46
CA GLY A 525 11.88 20.33 -20.92
C GLY A 525 13.26 20.77 -21.41
N GLU A 526 13.56 22.08 -21.29
CA GLU A 526 14.89 22.64 -21.61
C GLU A 526 15.88 22.40 -20.46
#